data_34c2967027f09e6912fd17965d947ded
#
_entry.id   34c2967027f09e6912fd17965d947ded
#
_cell.length_a   1.000
_cell.length_b   1.000
_cell.length_c   1.000
_cell.angle_alpha   90.00
_cell.angle_beta   90.00
_cell.angle_gamma   90.00
#
_symmetry.space_group_name_H-M   'P 1'
#
loop_
_entity.id
_entity.type
_entity.pdbx_description
1 polymer ?
#
loop_
_entity_poly.entity_id
_entity_poly.type
_entity_poly.pdbx_seq_one_letter_code
_entity_poly.pdbx_strand_id
1 'polypeptide(L)'
;MSINRSGFYKWLGRRNNPSQRELSRSYACREFEEYHKRYPSHGYRWLNAKIRLDNGTVYSDNYAHKICKFLNIKSASKHFKRFGKKVNRELKNFLNYILAELNPLRPFQLIVTDMAAFLANKHYYELTLYIDLFNNEIVAYYLSNKKGNPDAYLIAMAMLIEEKNKKYTDLEMILHSDQGSVYCSKRFNESLYLYNIIHSVSKPGSPTENGAMEAING
;
A
#
# COMPACT_ATOMS: atom_id res chain seq x y z
N MET A 1 -48.35 -1.17 -7.24
CA MET A 1 -47.98 -0.39 -6.04
C MET A 1 -48.97 0.74 -5.90
N SER A 2 -49.79 0.80 -4.81
CA SER A 2 -50.66 1.94 -4.57
C SER A 2 -49.86 3.03 -3.85
N ILE A 3 -49.70 4.17 -4.49
CA ILE A 3 -49.02 5.33 -3.90
C ILE A 3 -50.02 6.08 -3.04
N ASN A 4 -49.69 6.29 -1.78
CA ASN A 4 -50.53 7.07 -0.86
C ASN A 4 -50.58 8.53 -1.33
N ARG A 5 -51.81 9.05 -1.52
CA ARG A 5 -52.06 10.41 -2.04
C ARG A 5 -51.35 11.50 -1.21
N SER A 6 -51.36 11.42 0.11
CA SER A 6 -50.70 12.38 0.99
C SER A 6 -49.16 12.32 0.87
N GLY A 7 -48.58 11.12 0.63
CA GLY A 7 -47.16 10.92 0.37
C GLY A 7 -46.73 11.57 -0.96
N PHE A 8 -47.56 11.46 -1.99
CA PHE A 8 -47.32 12.07 -3.28
C PHE A 8 -47.25 13.60 -3.20
N TYR A 9 -48.21 14.26 -2.57
CA TYR A 9 -48.24 15.72 -2.43
C TYR A 9 -47.09 16.22 -1.53
N LYS A 10 -46.70 15.50 -0.49
CA LYS A 10 -45.51 15.83 0.30
C LYS A 10 -44.20 15.68 -0.49
N TRP A 11 -44.14 14.69 -1.37
CA TRP A 11 -42.99 14.53 -2.27
C TRP A 11 -42.94 15.65 -3.31
N LEU A 12 -44.09 15.99 -3.92
CA LEU A 12 -44.19 17.05 -4.91
C LEU A 12 -43.80 18.42 -4.32
N GLY A 13 -44.24 18.73 -3.11
CA GLY A 13 -43.88 19.98 -2.43
C GLY A 13 -42.36 20.06 -2.13
N ARG A 14 -41.74 18.94 -1.75
CA ARG A 14 -40.29 18.86 -1.52
C ARG A 14 -39.48 18.97 -2.80
N ARG A 15 -39.99 18.51 -3.94
CA ARG A 15 -39.34 18.62 -5.24
C ARG A 15 -39.14 20.08 -5.64
N ASN A 16 -40.10 20.93 -5.37
CA ASN A 16 -40.08 22.36 -5.71
C ASN A 16 -39.36 23.23 -4.65
N ASN A 17 -39.31 22.76 -3.39
CA ASN A 17 -38.63 23.42 -2.28
C ASN A 17 -37.79 22.40 -1.49
N PRO A 18 -36.59 22.05 -1.98
CA PRO A 18 -35.73 21.11 -1.29
C PRO A 18 -35.30 21.66 0.07
N SER A 19 -35.30 20.79 1.08
CA SER A 19 -34.82 21.12 2.42
C SER A 19 -33.31 21.42 2.38
N GLN A 20 -32.82 22.18 3.36
CA GLN A 20 -31.39 22.46 3.51
C GLN A 20 -30.54 21.16 3.54
N ARG A 21 -31.08 20.10 4.13
CA ARG A 21 -30.45 18.76 4.17
C ARG A 21 -30.35 18.14 2.78
N GLU A 22 -31.34 18.28 1.93
CA GLU A 22 -31.32 17.77 0.55
C GLU A 22 -30.37 18.57 -0.31
N LEU A 23 -30.31 19.89 -0.12
CA LEU A 23 -29.32 20.75 -0.81
C LEU A 23 -27.89 20.35 -0.43
N SER A 24 -27.59 20.20 0.87
CA SER A 24 -26.28 19.77 1.35
C SER A 24 -25.88 18.39 0.81
N ARG A 25 -26.85 17.46 0.73
CA ARG A 25 -26.62 16.13 0.14
C ARG A 25 -26.33 16.22 -1.36
N SER A 26 -27.08 17.05 -2.09
CA SER A 26 -26.87 17.25 -3.53
C SER A 26 -25.49 17.83 -3.81
N TYR A 27 -25.06 18.78 -2.99
CA TYR A 27 -23.72 19.35 -3.06
C TYR A 27 -22.63 18.28 -2.84
N ALA A 28 -22.74 17.52 -1.76
CA ALA A 28 -21.81 16.42 -1.47
C ALA A 28 -21.76 15.39 -2.62
N CYS A 29 -22.91 15.04 -3.20
CA CYS A 29 -22.94 14.13 -4.35
C CYS A 29 -22.13 14.66 -5.53
N ARG A 30 -22.27 15.94 -5.88
CA ARG A 30 -21.51 16.55 -6.99
C ARG A 30 -20.01 16.55 -6.70
N GLU A 31 -19.59 16.92 -5.50
CA GLU A 31 -18.17 16.89 -5.13
C GLU A 31 -17.58 15.49 -5.27
N PHE A 32 -18.23 14.46 -4.68
CA PHE A 32 -17.73 13.10 -4.78
C PHE A 32 -17.71 12.55 -6.21
N GLU A 33 -18.69 12.89 -7.05
CA GLU A 33 -18.68 12.52 -8.47
C GLU A 33 -17.53 13.19 -9.23
N GLU A 34 -17.30 14.48 -9.01
CA GLU A 34 -16.23 15.24 -9.67
C GLU A 34 -14.86 14.69 -9.29
N TYR A 35 -14.62 14.48 -7.99
CA TYR A 35 -13.37 13.94 -7.50
C TYR A 35 -13.15 12.49 -7.96
N HIS A 36 -14.20 11.67 -8.02
CA HIS A 36 -14.07 10.32 -8.53
C HIS A 36 -13.75 10.28 -10.04
N LYS A 37 -14.27 11.20 -10.84
CA LYS A 37 -13.89 11.34 -12.25
C LYS A 37 -12.41 11.68 -12.42
N ARG A 38 -11.85 12.52 -11.55
CA ARG A 38 -10.41 12.86 -11.55
C ARG A 38 -9.54 11.74 -11.01
N TYR A 39 -10.04 11.02 -10.00
CA TYR A 39 -9.27 10.01 -9.23
C TYR A 39 -10.01 8.67 -9.13
N PRO A 40 -10.24 7.96 -10.25
CA PRO A 40 -11.12 6.80 -10.29
C PRO A 40 -10.56 5.57 -9.53
N SER A 41 -9.26 5.52 -9.29
CA SER A 41 -8.61 4.42 -8.57
C SER A 41 -8.78 4.50 -7.05
N HIS A 42 -9.26 5.64 -6.51
CA HIS A 42 -9.29 5.88 -5.08
C HIS A 42 -10.67 5.61 -4.46
N GLY A 43 -10.68 5.12 -3.22
CA GLY A 43 -11.89 4.84 -2.46
C GLY A 43 -12.40 6.07 -1.69
N TYR A 44 -13.59 5.93 -1.05
CA TYR A 44 -14.28 7.04 -0.38
C TYR A 44 -13.46 7.76 0.71
N ARG A 45 -12.60 7.05 1.46
CA ARG A 45 -11.76 7.67 2.49
C ARG A 45 -10.75 8.63 1.89
N TRP A 46 -10.07 8.20 0.84
CA TRP A 46 -9.12 9.04 0.13
C TRP A 46 -9.81 10.25 -0.54
N LEU A 47 -10.95 10.01 -1.23
CA LEU A 47 -11.74 11.08 -1.83
C LEU A 47 -12.18 12.11 -0.77
N ASN A 48 -12.64 11.66 0.40
CA ASN A 48 -13.02 12.53 1.51
C ASN A 48 -11.84 13.37 2.03
N ALA A 49 -10.68 12.75 2.19
CA ALA A 49 -9.46 13.45 2.61
C ALA A 49 -9.01 14.49 1.57
N LYS A 50 -9.10 14.15 0.28
CA LYS A 50 -8.71 15.04 -0.82
C LYS A 50 -9.68 16.25 -0.95
N ILE A 51 -10.99 16.02 -0.84
CA ILE A 51 -12.01 17.09 -0.80
C ILE A 51 -11.73 18.04 0.36
N ARG A 52 -11.42 17.50 1.55
CA ARG A 52 -11.06 18.31 2.72
C ARG A 52 -9.83 19.18 2.47
N LEU A 53 -8.81 18.61 1.84
CA LEU A 53 -7.57 19.31 1.54
C LEU A 53 -7.77 20.45 0.53
N ASP A 54 -8.53 20.19 -0.54
CA ASP A 54 -8.67 21.12 -1.65
C ASP A 54 -9.74 22.21 -1.40
N ASN A 55 -10.88 21.82 -0.82
CA ASN A 55 -12.06 22.71 -0.67
C ASN A 55 -12.31 23.12 0.79
N GLY A 56 -11.59 22.55 1.77
CA GLY A 56 -11.87 22.77 3.20
C GLY A 56 -13.17 22.11 3.70
N THR A 57 -13.91 21.41 2.84
CA THR A 57 -15.20 20.78 3.20
C THR A 57 -14.96 19.53 4.03
N VAL A 58 -15.54 19.45 5.23
CA VAL A 58 -15.35 18.36 6.17
C VAL A 58 -16.59 17.46 6.21
N TYR A 59 -16.46 16.23 5.71
CA TYR A 59 -17.48 15.19 5.85
C TYR A 59 -16.98 14.11 6.82
N SER A 60 -17.91 13.50 7.59
CA SER A 60 -17.57 12.29 8.33
C SER A 60 -17.37 11.10 7.37
N ASP A 61 -16.50 10.17 7.69
CA ASP A 61 -16.23 9.00 6.85
C ASP A 61 -17.48 8.15 6.61
N ASN A 62 -18.36 8.04 7.62
CA ASN A 62 -19.66 7.36 7.48
C ASN A 62 -20.56 8.06 6.46
N TYR A 63 -20.56 9.39 6.44
CA TYR A 63 -21.35 10.15 5.47
C TYR A 63 -20.77 10.01 4.07
N ALA A 64 -19.45 10.16 3.91
CA ALA A 64 -18.73 9.95 2.66
C ALA A 64 -19.00 8.55 2.07
N HIS A 65 -18.94 7.50 2.91
CA HIS A 65 -19.29 6.14 2.51
C HIS A 65 -20.73 6.02 2.00
N LYS A 66 -21.70 6.63 2.71
CA LYS A 66 -23.12 6.63 2.29
C LYS A 66 -23.34 7.34 0.96
N ILE A 67 -22.66 8.46 0.73
CA ILE A 67 -22.72 9.20 -0.55
C ILE A 67 -22.11 8.37 -1.68
N CYS A 68 -20.90 7.82 -1.50
CA CYS A 68 -20.27 6.97 -2.51
C CYS A 68 -21.09 5.70 -2.82
N LYS A 69 -21.71 5.09 -1.80
CA LYS A 69 -22.63 3.96 -1.99
C LYS A 69 -23.87 4.37 -2.79
N PHE A 70 -24.44 5.53 -2.51
CA PHE A 70 -25.61 6.05 -3.23
C PHE A 70 -25.30 6.32 -4.70
N LEU A 71 -24.11 6.86 -5.00
CA LEU A 71 -23.62 7.16 -6.35
C LEU A 71 -23.02 5.93 -7.05
N ASN A 72 -23.02 4.76 -6.40
CA ASN A 72 -22.35 3.56 -6.87
C ASN A 72 -20.86 3.77 -7.21
N ILE A 73 -20.20 4.71 -6.54
CA ILE A 73 -18.77 4.97 -6.65
C ILE A 73 -17.99 3.81 -6.02
N LYS A 74 -17.15 3.17 -6.82
CA LYS A 74 -16.23 2.11 -6.38
C LYS A 74 -14.85 2.44 -6.90
N SER A 75 -13.82 2.18 -6.09
CA SER A 75 -12.44 2.27 -6.55
C SER A 75 -12.23 1.38 -7.78
N ALA A 76 -11.67 1.95 -8.84
CA ALA A 76 -11.28 1.21 -10.05
C ALA A 76 -9.98 0.42 -9.86
N SER A 77 -9.33 0.49 -8.67
CA SER A 77 -8.16 -0.30 -8.36
C SER A 77 -8.51 -1.79 -8.44
N LYS A 78 -7.76 -2.53 -9.27
CA LYS A 78 -7.93 -3.98 -9.39
C LYS A 78 -7.39 -4.65 -8.13
N HIS A 79 -8.27 -5.15 -7.28
CA HIS A 79 -7.86 -6.10 -6.25
C HIS A 79 -7.45 -7.40 -6.96
N PHE A 80 -6.16 -7.63 -7.10
CA PHE A 80 -5.68 -8.93 -7.54
C PHE A 80 -6.01 -9.95 -6.45
N LYS A 81 -7.00 -10.83 -6.69
CA LYS A 81 -7.14 -12.04 -5.89
C LYS A 81 -5.84 -12.82 -6.05
N ARG A 82 -5.04 -12.91 -5.00
CA ARG A 82 -3.90 -13.82 -4.96
C ARG A 82 -4.47 -15.23 -5.09
N PHE A 83 -4.42 -15.81 -6.28
CA PHE A 83 -4.60 -17.24 -6.44
C PHE A 83 -3.40 -17.90 -5.77
N GLY A 84 -3.62 -18.40 -4.56
CA GLY A 84 -2.60 -19.12 -3.81
C GLY A 84 -2.23 -20.40 -4.53
N LYS A 85 -1.18 -20.38 -5.37
CA LYS A 85 -0.44 -21.57 -5.66
C LYS A 85 0.22 -21.99 -4.35
N LYS A 86 -0.24 -23.10 -3.75
CA LYS A 86 0.52 -23.82 -2.73
C LYS A 86 1.80 -24.32 -3.39
N VAL A 87 2.84 -23.52 -3.32
CA VAL A 87 4.19 -23.99 -3.60
C VAL A 87 4.61 -24.77 -2.36
N ASN A 88 4.86 -26.06 -2.49
CA ASN A 88 5.57 -26.83 -1.47
C ASN A 88 6.96 -26.19 -1.31
N ARG A 89 7.06 -25.28 -0.37
CA ARG A 89 8.33 -24.67 0.03
C ARG A 89 8.89 -25.58 1.10
N GLU A 90 10.07 -26.12 0.89
CA GLU A 90 10.90 -26.56 1.99
C GLU A 90 11.05 -25.35 2.89
N LEU A 91 10.40 -25.39 4.05
CA LEU A 91 10.52 -24.38 5.09
C LEU A 91 11.95 -24.46 5.62
N LYS A 92 12.89 -23.74 5.02
CA LYS A 92 14.14 -23.42 5.67
C LYS A 92 13.76 -22.64 6.93
N ASN A 93 14.34 -23.01 8.07
CA ASN A 93 14.18 -22.28 9.32
C ASN A 93 14.89 -20.93 9.18
N PHE A 94 14.18 -19.94 8.64
CA PHE A 94 14.64 -18.57 8.65
C PHE A 94 14.47 -17.98 10.05
N LEU A 95 15.43 -17.20 10.48
CA LEU A 95 15.29 -16.37 11.67
C LEU A 95 14.14 -15.41 11.45
N ASN A 96 13.28 -15.26 12.43
CA ASN A 96 12.22 -14.26 12.45
C ASN A 96 12.46 -13.33 13.64
N TYR A 97 13.05 -12.19 13.36
CA TYR A 97 13.10 -11.11 14.33
C TYR A 97 11.78 -10.34 14.22
N ILE A 98 10.98 -10.33 15.27
CA ILE A 98 9.73 -9.54 15.29
C ILE A 98 10.15 -8.07 15.27
N LEU A 99 9.85 -7.36 14.18
CA LEU A 99 10.28 -5.97 13.99
C LEU A 99 9.83 -5.03 15.12
N ALA A 100 8.70 -5.32 15.77
CA ALA A 100 8.20 -4.52 16.90
C ALA A 100 9.15 -4.57 18.14
N GLU A 101 10.00 -5.59 18.25
CA GLU A 101 10.94 -5.76 19.35
C GLU A 101 12.35 -5.24 19.01
N LEU A 102 12.62 -4.99 17.71
CA LEU A 102 13.88 -4.44 17.24
C LEU A 102 13.80 -2.93 17.13
N ASN A 103 14.53 -2.25 17.99
CA ASN A 103 14.64 -0.79 17.93
C ASN A 103 16.05 -0.43 17.41
N PRO A 104 16.20 -0.08 16.12
CA PRO A 104 17.50 0.26 15.57
C PRO A 104 18.06 1.52 16.24
N LEU A 105 19.33 1.47 16.64
CA LEU A 105 20.01 2.57 17.34
C LEU A 105 20.80 3.49 16.38
N ARG A 106 20.98 3.05 15.13
CA ARG A 106 21.75 3.77 14.12
C ARG A 106 21.29 3.40 12.69
N PRO A 107 21.59 4.24 11.70
CA PRO A 107 21.28 3.92 10.30
C PRO A 107 21.91 2.61 9.82
N PHE A 108 21.28 1.94 8.88
CA PHE A 108 21.68 0.67 8.26
C PHE A 108 21.76 -0.54 9.21
N GLN A 109 21.26 -0.43 10.43
CA GLN A 109 21.21 -1.56 11.37
C GLN A 109 20.05 -2.51 11.05
N LEU A 110 18.89 -1.95 10.68
CA LEU A 110 17.68 -2.71 10.39
C LEU A 110 17.03 -2.17 9.13
N ILE A 111 17.08 -2.95 8.06
CA ILE A 111 16.52 -2.64 6.76
C ILE A 111 15.32 -3.57 6.50
N VAL A 112 14.25 -3.01 5.98
CA VAL A 112 13.12 -3.80 5.47
C VAL A 112 13.08 -3.72 3.95
N THR A 113 12.62 -4.79 3.31
CA THR A 113 12.50 -4.85 1.85
C THR A 113 11.19 -5.51 1.42
N ASP A 114 10.63 -4.99 0.35
CA ASP A 114 9.45 -5.56 -0.31
C ASP A 114 9.45 -5.19 -1.80
N MET A 115 8.58 -5.84 -2.56
CA MET A 115 8.37 -5.59 -3.97
C MET A 115 6.92 -5.21 -4.23
N ALA A 116 6.70 -4.02 -4.77
CA ALA A 116 5.42 -3.54 -5.25
C ALA A 116 5.31 -3.67 -6.77
N ALA A 117 4.21 -4.24 -7.25
CA ALA A 117 3.92 -4.34 -8.68
C ALA A 117 2.80 -3.37 -9.06
N PHE A 118 2.98 -2.58 -10.11
CA PHE A 118 2.00 -1.62 -10.57
C PHE A 118 1.98 -1.45 -12.08
N LEU A 119 0.93 -0.80 -12.59
CA LEU A 119 0.80 -0.41 -13.98
C LEU A 119 0.87 1.10 -14.09
N ALA A 120 1.78 1.61 -14.92
CA ALA A 120 1.85 3.01 -15.29
C ALA A 120 1.84 3.12 -16.82
N ASN A 121 0.98 3.98 -17.37
CA ASN A 121 0.82 4.17 -18.83
C ASN A 121 0.63 2.85 -19.60
N LYS A 122 -0.14 1.90 -19.06
CA LYS A 122 -0.37 0.55 -19.60
C LYS A 122 0.86 -0.39 -19.58
N HIS A 123 2.00 0.06 -19.07
CA HIS A 123 3.20 -0.77 -18.87
C HIS A 123 3.25 -1.31 -17.45
N TYR A 124 3.76 -2.54 -17.33
CA TYR A 124 3.94 -3.22 -16.05
C TYR A 124 5.30 -2.89 -15.47
N TYR A 125 5.33 -2.62 -14.16
CA TYR A 125 6.56 -2.35 -13.41
C TYR A 125 6.55 -3.11 -12.09
N GLU A 126 7.73 -3.49 -11.64
CA GLU A 126 8.03 -4.01 -10.31
C GLU A 126 9.06 -3.09 -9.65
N LEU A 127 8.70 -2.51 -8.52
CA LEU A 127 9.57 -1.66 -7.72
C LEU A 127 10.02 -2.44 -6.50
N THR A 128 11.32 -2.70 -6.38
CA THR A 128 11.93 -3.25 -5.17
C THR A 128 12.47 -2.10 -4.34
N LEU A 129 12.11 -2.06 -3.06
CA LEU A 129 12.50 -1.01 -2.11
C LEU A 129 13.28 -1.60 -0.95
N TYR A 130 14.26 -0.85 -0.45
CA TYR A 130 14.98 -1.09 0.79
C TYR A 130 14.86 0.16 1.67
N ILE A 131 14.30 0.02 2.86
CA ILE A 131 13.96 1.11 3.75
C ILE A 131 14.67 0.91 5.08
N ASP A 132 15.37 1.93 5.52
CA ASP A 132 16.00 1.97 6.84
C ASP A 132 14.96 2.32 7.91
N LEU A 133 14.73 1.41 8.86
CA LEU A 133 13.76 1.64 9.94
C LEU A 133 14.26 2.59 11.03
N PHE A 134 15.52 3.00 11.00
CA PHE A 134 16.02 4.01 11.94
C PHE A 134 15.43 5.41 11.64
N ASN A 135 15.39 5.77 10.35
CA ASN A 135 14.96 7.11 9.91
C ASN A 135 13.84 7.08 8.86
N ASN A 136 13.33 5.89 8.51
CA ASN A 136 12.33 5.65 7.46
C ASN A 136 12.75 6.15 6.06
N GLU A 137 14.04 6.15 5.78
CA GLU A 137 14.61 6.57 4.51
C GLU A 137 14.66 5.41 3.52
N ILE A 138 14.31 5.65 2.25
CA ILE A 138 14.55 4.71 1.16
C ILE A 138 16.04 4.77 0.82
N VAL A 139 16.78 3.74 1.23
CA VAL A 139 18.25 3.69 1.06
C VAL A 139 18.69 3.04 -0.23
N ALA A 140 17.83 2.22 -0.85
CA ALA A 140 18.06 1.67 -2.18
C ALA A 140 16.73 1.29 -2.84
N TYR A 141 16.68 1.33 -4.17
CA TYR A 141 15.53 0.87 -4.94
C TYR A 141 15.94 0.44 -6.34
N TYR A 142 15.10 -0.40 -6.96
CA TYR A 142 15.25 -0.72 -8.38
C TYR A 142 13.88 -0.88 -9.03
N LEU A 143 13.69 -0.24 -10.18
CA LEU A 143 12.49 -0.32 -10.99
C LEU A 143 12.73 -1.24 -12.18
N SER A 144 12.03 -2.38 -12.22
CA SER A 144 12.06 -3.34 -13.32
C SER A 144 10.80 -3.22 -14.19
N ASN A 145 10.94 -3.29 -15.48
CA ASN A 145 9.83 -3.41 -16.44
C ASN A 145 9.55 -4.88 -16.82
N LYS A 146 10.26 -5.83 -16.20
CA LYS A 146 10.10 -7.26 -16.42
C LYS A 146 9.46 -7.90 -15.20
N LYS A 147 8.36 -8.63 -15.42
CA LYS A 147 7.66 -9.37 -14.36
C LYS A 147 8.53 -10.51 -13.82
N GLY A 148 8.67 -10.56 -12.48
CA GLY A 148 9.39 -11.63 -11.79
C GLY A 148 10.89 -11.64 -12.08
N ASN A 149 11.49 -10.47 -12.35
CA ASN A 149 12.92 -10.36 -12.60
C ASN A 149 13.74 -10.57 -11.31
N PRO A 150 14.43 -11.70 -11.13
CA PRO A 150 15.20 -11.96 -9.91
C PRO A 150 16.44 -11.05 -9.79
N ASP A 151 16.96 -10.51 -10.88
CA ASP A 151 18.13 -9.62 -10.86
C ASP A 151 17.79 -8.25 -10.26
N ALA A 152 16.54 -7.81 -10.34
CA ALA A 152 16.09 -6.55 -9.76
C ALA A 152 16.39 -6.46 -8.25
N TYR A 153 16.16 -7.54 -7.52
CA TYR A 153 16.40 -7.63 -6.08
C TYR A 153 17.89 -7.58 -5.74
N LEU A 154 18.72 -8.22 -6.55
CA LEU A 154 20.18 -8.24 -6.37
C LEU A 154 20.82 -6.90 -6.73
N ILE A 155 20.33 -6.23 -7.77
CA ILE A 155 20.78 -4.90 -8.16
C ILE A 155 20.48 -3.90 -7.04
N ALA A 156 19.24 -3.89 -6.55
CA ALA A 156 18.85 -3.01 -5.45
C ALA A 156 19.64 -3.32 -4.16
N MET A 157 19.92 -4.61 -3.87
CA MET A 157 20.76 -5.00 -2.75
C MET A 157 22.21 -4.52 -2.92
N ALA A 158 22.78 -4.60 -4.13
CA ALA A 158 24.12 -4.07 -4.40
C ALA A 158 24.19 -2.56 -4.14
N MET A 159 23.16 -1.81 -4.54
CA MET A 159 23.07 -0.37 -4.23
C MET A 159 22.98 -0.12 -2.73
N LEU A 160 22.20 -0.92 -1.98
CA LEU A 160 22.13 -0.83 -0.53
C LEU A 160 23.49 -1.03 0.13
N ILE A 161 24.25 -2.05 -0.32
CA ILE A 161 25.57 -2.37 0.22
C ILE A 161 26.57 -1.25 -0.11
N GLU A 162 26.49 -0.70 -1.31
CA GLU A 162 27.33 0.44 -1.70
C GLU A 162 27.06 1.66 -0.80
N GLU A 163 25.79 2.02 -0.58
CA GLU A 163 25.43 3.15 0.28
C GLU A 163 25.82 2.91 1.75
N LYS A 164 25.62 1.69 2.26
CA LYS A 164 26.10 1.32 3.60
C LYS A 164 27.62 1.49 3.71
N ASN A 165 28.38 0.96 2.76
CA ASN A 165 29.84 0.94 2.84
C ASN A 165 30.48 2.33 2.69
N LYS A 166 29.81 3.29 2.06
CA LYS A 166 30.24 4.71 2.05
C LYS A 166 30.24 5.32 3.45
N LYS A 167 29.38 4.85 4.35
CA LYS A 167 29.17 5.44 5.67
C LYS A 167 29.62 4.54 6.82
N TYR A 168 29.48 3.21 6.66
CA TYR A 168 29.65 2.22 7.73
C TYR A 168 30.23 0.92 7.16
N THR A 169 31.54 0.70 7.25
CA THR A 169 32.20 -0.50 6.69
C THR A 169 31.90 -1.78 7.48
N ASP A 170 31.94 -1.70 8.81
CA ASP A 170 31.88 -2.89 9.69
C ASP A 170 30.55 -3.04 10.44
N LEU A 171 29.50 -2.38 9.99
CA LEU A 171 28.21 -2.46 10.62
C LEU A 171 27.49 -3.76 10.26
N GLU A 172 27.16 -4.54 11.27
CA GLU A 172 26.23 -5.67 11.15
C GLU A 172 24.84 -5.14 10.75
N MET A 173 24.24 -5.72 9.73
CA MET A 173 22.95 -5.31 9.18
C MET A 173 21.98 -6.47 9.21
N ILE A 174 20.77 -6.21 9.67
CA ILE A 174 19.63 -7.13 9.57
C ILE A 174 18.77 -6.69 8.40
N LEU A 175 18.52 -7.60 7.45
CA LEU A 175 17.56 -7.40 6.38
C LEU A 175 16.31 -8.23 6.64
N HIS A 176 15.16 -7.56 6.80
CA HIS A 176 13.89 -8.22 6.99
C HIS A 176 13.04 -8.18 5.70
N SER A 177 12.48 -9.32 5.32
CA SER A 177 11.63 -9.47 4.15
C SER A 177 10.40 -10.33 4.43
N ASP A 178 9.45 -10.34 3.51
CA ASP A 178 8.40 -11.35 3.47
C ASP A 178 8.97 -12.72 2.99
N GLN A 179 8.11 -13.75 3.00
CA GLN A 179 8.45 -15.07 2.44
C GLN A 179 8.29 -15.13 0.91
N GLY A 180 8.56 -14.05 0.19
CA GLY A 180 8.58 -14.02 -1.26
C GLY A 180 9.53 -15.06 -1.86
N SER A 181 9.17 -15.61 -3.02
CA SER A 181 9.97 -16.68 -3.66
C SER A 181 11.41 -16.24 -3.96
N VAL A 182 11.62 -14.97 -4.27
CA VAL A 182 12.94 -14.40 -4.54
C VAL A 182 13.75 -14.30 -3.26
N TYR A 183 13.17 -13.74 -2.18
CA TYR A 183 13.83 -13.60 -0.88
C TYR A 183 14.20 -14.94 -0.26
N CYS A 184 13.38 -15.99 -0.46
CA CYS A 184 13.68 -17.34 -0.01
C CYS A 184 14.58 -18.13 -0.98
N SER A 185 15.02 -17.54 -2.11
CA SER A 185 15.86 -18.23 -3.09
C SER A 185 17.28 -18.44 -2.54
N LYS A 186 17.92 -19.53 -2.99
CA LYS A 186 19.32 -19.84 -2.63
C LYS A 186 20.24 -18.70 -3.05
N ARG A 187 20.10 -18.18 -4.27
CA ARG A 187 20.93 -17.10 -4.84
C ARG A 187 20.87 -15.83 -3.99
N PHE A 188 19.67 -15.42 -3.56
CA PHE A 188 19.49 -14.23 -2.73
C PHE A 188 20.15 -14.41 -1.34
N ASN A 189 19.94 -15.56 -0.70
CA ASN A 189 20.50 -15.83 0.62
C ASN A 189 22.03 -16.03 0.60
N GLU A 190 22.58 -16.63 -0.45
CA GLU A 190 24.03 -16.70 -0.65
C GLU A 190 24.66 -15.31 -0.78
N SER A 191 23.97 -14.39 -1.49
CA SER A 191 24.44 -13.00 -1.61
C SER A 191 24.41 -12.28 -0.26
N LEU A 192 23.38 -12.46 0.56
CA LEU A 192 23.33 -11.89 1.92
C LEU A 192 24.48 -12.42 2.79
N TYR A 193 24.75 -13.73 2.71
CA TYR A 193 25.85 -14.35 3.46
C TYR A 193 27.22 -13.77 3.06
N LEU A 194 27.46 -13.55 1.76
CA LEU A 194 28.73 -12.97 1.27
C LEU A 194 29.00 -11.56 1.82
N TYR A 195 27.93 -10.80 2.11
CA TYR A 195 28.04 -9.44 2.65
C TYR A 195 27.82 -9.36 4.16
N ASN A 196 27.81 -10.51 4.84
CA ASN A 196 27.61 -10.60 6.29
C ASN A 196 26.29 -9.92 6.76
N ILE A 197 25.20 -10.13 5.99
CA ILE A 197 23.89 -9.59 6.28
C ILE A 197 23.02 -10.69 6.90
N ILE A 198 22.44 -10.42 8.06
CA ILE A 198 21.52 -11.32 8.74
C ILE A 198 20.16 -11.23 8.06
N HIS A 199 19.64 -12.35 7.57
CA HIS A 199 18.31 -12.41 6.96
C HIS A 199 17.25 -12.76 8.00
N SER A 200 16.29 -11.88 8.17
CA SER A 200 15.08 -12.07 8.96
C SER A 200 13.87 -12.17 8.03
N VAL A 201 12.97 -13.12 8.28
CA VAL A 201 11.81 -13.35 7.40
C VAL A 201 10.55 -13.43 8.23
N SER A 202 9.52 -12.66 7.85
CA SER A 202 8.21 -12.68 8.50
C SER A 202 7.53 -14.05 8.40
N LYS A 203 6.66 -14.37 9.36
CA LYS A 203 5.86 -15.60 9.31
C LYS A 203 4.87 -15.56 8.15
N PRO A 204 4.51 -16.72 7.56
CA PRO A 204 3.50 -16.77 6.50
C PRO A 204 2.16 -16.22 6.98
N GLY A 205 1.62 -15.23 6.28
CA GLY A 205 0.30 -14.67 6.60
C GLY A 205 0.25 -13.73 7.79
N SER A 206 1.40 -13.19 8.23
CA SER A 206 1.51 -12.17 9.29
C SER A 206 1.86 -10.81 8.67
N PRO A 207 0.90 -10.11 8.04
CA PRO A 207 1.17 -8.82 7.40
C PRO A 207 1.65 -7.76 8.40
N THR A 208 1.18 -7.83 9.65
CA THR A 208 1.59 -6.89 10.71
C THR A 208 3.09 -6.93 11.05
N GLU A 209 3.79 -8.02 10.72
CA GLU A 209 5.22 -8.12 10.91
C GLU A 209 6.04 -7.32 9.87
N ASN A 210 5.41 -6.82 8.80
CA ASN A 210 6.02 -5.94 7.80
C ASN A 210 5.22 -4.64 7.62
N GLY A 211 4.65 -4.13 8.71
CA GLY A 211 3.75 -2.98 8.72
C GLY A 211 4.37 -1.68 8.15
N ALA A 212 5.69 -1.50 8.28
CA ALA A 212 6.39 -0.37 7.70
C ALA A 212 6.31 -0.36 6.16
N MET A 213 6.44 -1.54 5.53
CA MET A 213 6.31 -1.68 4.08
C MET A 213 4.87 -1.59 3.61
N GLU A 214 3.91 -2.08 4.39
CA GLU A 214 2.48 -1.93 4.07
C GLU A 214 2.04 -0.47 4.08
N ALA A 215 2.56 0.33 5.00
CA ALA A 215 2.26 1.76 5.07
C ALA A 215 2.75 2.54 3.82
N ILE A 216 3.79 2.07 3.15
CA ILE A 216 4.35 2.70 1.94
C ILE A 216 3.67 2.18 0.68
N ASN A 217 3.27 0.91 0.65
CA ASN A 217 2.62 0.26 -0.50
C ASN A 217 1.09 0.46 -0.53
N GLY A 218 0.47 0.97 0.53
CA GLY A 218 -0.98 1.25 0.65
C GLY A 218 -1.34 2.63 0.22
#